data_7b637a122b96dbb1ab7140b8967931e2
#
_entry.id   7b637a122b96dbb1ab7140b8967931e2
#
_cell.length_a   1.000
_cell.length_b   1.000
_cell.length_c   1.000
_cell.angle_alpha   90.00
_cell.angle_beta   90.00
_cell.angle_gamma   90.00
#
_symmetry.space_group_name_H-M   'P 1'
#
loop_
_entity.id
_entity.type
_entity.pdbx_description
1 polymer ?
#
loop_
_entity_poly.entity_id
_entity_poly.type
_entity_poly.pdbx_seq_one_letter_code
_entity_poly.pdbx_strand_id
1 'polypeptide(L)'
;QAEFGGISVPCVLLTNSARELDFPNLSSLTTDDEEAARQVVRFLADRGHRHIGLLGGNWSCTQISYRRVRGCQKALDELGLPFDPRCCEPCRYSLPDAYDTTKRLLARCPELTALFCISDVMAMGAIRAIRDLGRKVPEDVSVVGYDGIPLSQFSVPRLATVRQDTQRLAEQGVELLLQGLQRPCRPVHGVVPFQLIPGGSVAPPRPQP
;
A
#
# COMPACT_ATOMS: atom_id res chain seq x y z
N GLN A 1 -2.22 -21.68 -9.01
CA GLN A 1 -2.99 -22.85 -8.48
C GLN A 1 -2.14 -24.12 -8.38
N ALA A 2 -1.16 -24.32 -9.26
CA ALA A 2 -0.32 -25.54 -9.25
C ALA A 2 0.59 -25.65 -8.00
N GLU A 3 1.01 -24.55 -7.41
CA GLU A 3 1.96 -24.53 -6.30
C GLU A 3 1.39 -25.06 -4.97
N PHE A 4 0.09 -24.98 -4.75
CA PHE A 4 -0.56 -25.41 -3.51
C PHE A 4 -1.32 -26.77 -3.63
N GLY A 5 -1.49 -27.28 -4.85
CA GLY A 5 -2.33 -28.46 -5.12
C GLY A 5 -1.83 -29.80 -4.53
N GLY A 6 -0.58 -29.86 -4.07
CA GLY A 6 0.00 -31.04 -3.43
C GLY A 6 0.21 -30.91 -1.91
N ILE A 7 -0.20 -29.79 -1.29
CA ILE A 7 0.03 -29.54 0.12
C ILE A 7 -1.06 -30.22 0.97
N SER A 8 -0.66 -31.22 1.75
CA SER A 8 -1.55 -31.97 2.66
C SER A 8 -1.52 -31.44 4.11
N VAL A 9 -0.61 -30.52 4.42
CA VAL A 9 -0.46 -29.94 5.75
C VAL A 9 -1.20 -28.61 5.85
N PRO A 10 -1.63 -28.18 7.03
CA PRO A 10 -2.20 -26.85 7.24
C PRO A 10 -1.24 -25.74 6.82
N CYS A 11 -1.75 -24.77 6.08
CA CYS A 11 -1.01 -23.60 5.63
C CYS A 11 -1.78 -22.32 5.96
N VAL A 12 -1.04 -21.23 6.24
CA VAL A 12 -1.63 -19.90 6.42
C VAL A 12 -0.87 -18.90 5.58
N LEU A 13 -1.57 -18.22 4.68
CA LEU A 13 -1.05 -17.05 3.99
C LEU A 13 -1.24 -15.81 4.86
N LEU A 14 -0.16 -15.05 5.06
CA LEU A 14 -0.23 -13.75 5.70
C LEU A 14 -0.10 -12.66 4.65
N THR A 15 -0.85 -11.59 4.82
CA THR A 15 -0.94 -10.42 3.93
C THR A 15 -1.60 -10.66 2.57
N ASN A 16 -1.68 -11.90 2.10
CA ASN A 16 -2.38 -12.29 0.87
C ASN A 16 -3.65 -13.07 1.17
N SER A 17 -4.70 -12.88 0.37
CA SER A 17 -5.96 -13.61 0.51
C SER A 17 -5.92 -14.92 -0.26
N ALA A 18 -6.32 -16.00 0.40
CA ALA A 18 -6.58 -17.28 -0.23
C ALA A 18 -8.09 -17.55 -0.44
N ARG A 19 -8.96 -16.57 -0.16
CA ARG A 19 -10.43 -16.77 -0.18
C ARG A 19 -10.96 -17.24 -1.54
N GLU A 20 -10.31 -16.85 -2.61
CA GLU A 20 -10.68 -17.24 -3.99
C GLU A 20 -10.00 -18.53 -4.44
N LEU A 21 -9.18 -19.13 -3.57
CA LEU A 21 -8.47 -20.37 -3.82
C LEU A 21 -9.19 -21.48 -3.08
N ASP A 22 -9.66 -22.48 -3.83
CA ASP A 22 -10.35 -23.65 -3.25
C ASP A 22 -9.34 -24.72 -2.80
N PHE A 23 -8.64 -24.41 -1.68
CA PHE A 23 -7.72 -25.34 -1.03
C PHE A 23 -8.16 -25.65 0.40
N PRO A 24 -8.46 -26.90 0.72
CA PRO A 24 -9.05 -27.27 2.02
C PRO A 24 -8.11 -27.05 3.23
N ASN A 25 -6.80 -26.90 3.01
CA ASN A 25 -5.81 -26.74 4.06
C ASN A 25 -5.18 -25.34 4.10
N LEU A 26 -5.75 -24.36 3.36
CA LEU A 26 -5.15 -23.06 3.19
C LEU A 26 -6.01 -21.95 3.81
N SER A 27 -5.63 -21.48 4.98
CA SER A 27 -6.19 -20.27 5.61
C SER A 27 -5.45 -19.01 5.15
N SER A 28 -6.05 -17.84 5.35
CA SER A 28 -5.38 -16.56 5.08
C SER A 28 -5.81 -15.46 6.03
N LEU A 29 -4.86 -14.60 6.39
CA LEU A 29 -5.08 -13.39 7.15
C LEU A 29 -4.52 -12.20 6.37
N THR A 30 -5.35 -11.17 6.19
CA THR A 30 -5.00 -10.00 5.39
C THR A 30 -5.34 -8.72 6.12
N THR A 31 -4.78 -7.60 5.66
CA THR A 31 -5.32 -6.27 5.89
C THR A 31 -6.38 -5.98 4.83
N ASP A 32 -7.38 -5.13 5.13
CA ASP A 32 -8.27 -4.61 4.10
C ASP A 32 -7.54 -3.56 3.26
N ASP A 33 -6.78 -4.05 2.27
CA ASP A 33 -5.94 -3.21 1.40
C ASP A 33 -6.77 -2.19 0.59
N GLU A 34 -8.00 -2.55 0.21
CA GLU A 34 -8.86 -1.65 -0.56
C GLU A 34 -9.35 -0.50 0.33
N GLU A 35 -9.86 -0.79 1.53
CA GLU A 35 -10.31 0.25 2.45
C GLU A 35 -9.13 1.09 2.97
N ALA A 36 -7.98 0.48 3.23
CA ALA A 36 -6.79 1.22 3.63
C ALA A 36 -6.35 2.23 2.56
N ALA A 37 -6.32 1.83 1.30
CA ALA A 37 -6.00 2.73 0.19
C ALA A 37 -7.06 3.84 0.02
N ARG A 38 -8.36 3.53 0.20
CA ARG A 38 -9.42 4.55 0.22
C ARG A 38 -9.19 5.59 1.31
N GLN A 39 -8.82 5.16 2.51
CA GLN A 39 -8.52 6.10 3.61
C GLN A 39 -7.29 6.97 3.31
N VAL A 40 -6.26 6.46 2.66
CA VAL A 40 -5.11 7.27 2.22
C VAL A 40 -5.54 8.37 1.26
N VAL A 41 -6.35 8.05 0.25
CA VAL A 41 -6.82 9.05 -0.72
C VAL A 41 -7.69 10.10 -0.04
N ARG A 42 -8.63 9.70 0.82
CA ARG A 42 -9.46 10.64 1.61
C ARG A 42 -8.58 11.54 2.50
N PHE A 43 -7.61 10.96 3.19
CA PHE A 43 -6.65 11.70 4.03
C PHE A 43 -5.88 12.77 3.26
N LEU A 44 -5.49 12.51 2.02
CA LEU A 44 -4.86 13.47 1.14
C LEU A 44 -5.86 14.52 0.62
N ALA A 45 -7.03 14.09 0.20
CA ALA A 45 -8.09 14.97 -0.30
C ALA A 45 -8.61 15.95 0.77
N ASP A 46 -8.74 15.51 2.02
CA ASP A 46 -9.12 16.35 3.17
C ASP A 46 -8.10 17.46 3.46
N ARG A 47 -6.84 17.26 3.03
CA ARG A 47 -5.78 18.28 3.09
C ARG A 47 -5.70 19.16 1.86
N GLY A 48 -6.61 18.99 0.92
CA GLY A 48 -6.73 19.82 -0.28
C GLY A 48 -6.03 19.27 -1.51
N HIS A 49 -5.41 18.08 -1.45
CA HIS A 49 -4.82 17.48 -2.63
C HIS A 49 -5.89 17.05 -3.63
N ARG A 50 -5.68 17.40 -4.91
CA ARG A 50 -6.58 17.04 -6.03
C ARG A 50 -5.84 16.28 -7.14
N HIS A 51 -4.52 16.46 -7.22
CA HIS A 51 -3.63 15.76 -8.14
C HIS A 51 -2.79 14.75 -7.37
N ILE A 52 -3.30 13.52 -7.27
CA ILE A 52 -2.73 12.43 -6.47
C ILE A 52 -2.20 11.36 -7.42
N GLY A 53 -0.90 11.11 -7.36
CA GLY A 53 -0.25 10.03 -8.08
C GLY A 53 -0.16 8.75 -7.26
N LEU A 54 -0.03 7.61 -7.95
CA LEU A 54 0.14 6.29 -7.35
C LEU A 54 1.44 5.65 -7.83
N LEU A 55 2.30 5.31 -6.89
CA LEU A 55 3.53 4.59 -7.16
C LEU A 55 3.39 3.14 -6.70
N GLY A 56 3.53 2.23 -7.65
CA GLY A 56 3.34 0.80 -7.42
C GLY A 56 1.98 0.33 -7.95
N GLY A 57 1.84 -0.92 -8.10
CA GLY A 57 0.62 -1.47 -8.66
C GLY A 57 0.79 -1.89 -10.10
N ASN A 58 1.45 -3.02 -10.27
CA ASN A 58 1.27 -3.75 -11.51
C ASN A 58 -0.10 -4.44 -11.42
N TRP A 59 -1.03 -4.01 -12.25
CA TRP A 59 -2.40 -4.52 -12.33
C TRP A 59 -2.46 -6.05 -12.55
N SER A 60 -1.36 -6.64 -13.01
CA SER A 60 -1.28 -8.04 -13.39
C SER A 60 -0.52 -8.94 -12.41
N CYS A 61 0.19 -8.39 -11.41
CA CYS A 61 1.20 -9.17 -10.71
C CYS A 61 0.84 -9.65 -9.29
N THR A 62 0.03 -8.93 -8.53
CA THR A 62 -0.38 -9.39 -7.19
C THR A 62 -1.78 -8.90 -6.81
N GLN A 63 -2.53 -9.70 -6.06
CA GLN A 63 -3.82 -9.28 -5.51
C GLN A 63 -3.69 -8.04 -4.61
N ILE A 64 -2.58 -7.90 -3.87
CA ILE A 64 -2.31 -6.77 -2.97
C ILE A 64 -2.25 -5.46 -3.77
N SER A 65 -1.40 -5.40 -4.79
CA SER A 65 -1.26 -4.22 -5.64
C SER A 65 -2.59 -3.84 -6.28
N TYR A 66 -3.30 -4.81 -6.83
CA TYR A 66 -4.62 -4.61 -7.44
C TYR A 66 -5.63 -4.01 -6.45
N ARG A 67 -5.72 -4.55 -5.22
CA ARG A 67 -6.65 -4.07 -4.19
C ARG A 67 -6.34 -2.63 -3.77
N ARG A 68 -5.05 -2.29 -3.58
CA ARG A 68 -4.62 -0.93 -3.23
C ARG A 68 -4.94 0.07 -4.35
N VAL A 69 -4.67 -0.28 -5.61
CA VAL A 69 -5.04 0.56 -6.75
C VAL A 69 -6.55 0.74 -6.87
N ARG A 70 -7.31 -0.35 -6.73
CA ARG A 70 -8.78 -0.32 -6.77
C ARG A 70 -9.37 0.56 -5.66
N GLY A 71 -8.79 0.49 -4.45
CA GLY A 71 -9.17 1.37 -3.34
C GLY A 71 -8.95 2.84 -3.66
N CYS A 72 -7.80 3.17 -4.27
CA CYS A 72 -7.52 4.53 -4.73
C CYS A 72 -8.55 5.00 -5.76
N GLN A 73 -8.83 4.19 -6.79
CA GLN A 73 -9.80 4.54 -7.82
C GLN A 73 -11.18 4.83 -7.23
N LYS A 74 -11.68 3.92 -6.39
CA LYS A 74 -12.98 4.10 -5.75
C LYS A 74 -13.07 5.38 -4.92
N ALA A 75 -12.01 5.69 -4.16
CA ALA A 75 -12.01 6.90 -3.36
C ALA A 75 -11.97 8.17 -4.22
N LEU A 76 -11.20 8.18 -5.30
CA LEU A 76 -11.16 9.30 -6.25
C LEU A 76 -12.52 9.49 -6.92
N ASP A 77 -13.16 8.41 -7.38
CA ASP A 77 -14.50 8.45 -7.97
C ASP A 77 -15.54 8.99 -7.00
N GLU A 78 -15.54 8.51 -5.74
CA GLU A 78 -16.45 8.98 -4.68
C GLU A 78 -16.27 10.47 -4.35
N LEU A 79 -15.08 10.99 -4.49
CA LEU A 79 -14.73 12.39 -4.24
C LEU A 79 -14.90 13.28 -5.47
N GLY A 80 -15.28 12.72 -6.62
CA GLY A 80 -15.34 13.44 -7.90
C GLY A 80 -13.97 13.92 -8.39
N LEU A 81 -12.89 13.26 -7.98
CA LEU A 81 -11.52 13.56 -8.41
C LEU A 81 -11.13 12.67 -9.59
N PRO A 82 -10.37 13.21 -10.55
CA PRO A 82 -9.97 12.42 -11.71
C PRO A 82 -8.96 11.32 -11.31
N PHE A 83 -9.22 10.09 -11.74
CA PHE A 83 -8.18 9.07 -11.79
C PHE A 83 -7.47 9.16 -13.15
N ASP A 84 -6.24 9.65 -13.17
CA ASP A 84 -5.43 9.68 -14.38
C ASP A 84 -4.48 8.48 -14.41
N PRO A 85 -4.68 7.50 -15.31
CA PRO A 85 -3.79 6.35 -15.44
C PRO A 85 -2.32 6.73 -15.73
N ARG A 86 -2.07 7.92 -16.32
CA ARG A 86 -0.70 8.41 -16.53
C ARG A 86 0.01 8.72 -15.22
N CYS A 87 -0.75 9.04 -14.17
CA CYS A 87 -0.24 9.33 -12.83
C CYS A 87 -0.17 8.07 -11.95
N CYS A 88 -0.35 6.88 -12.52
CA CYS A 88 -0.18 5.59 -11.88
C CYS A 88 0.96 4.84 -12.55
N GLU A 89 2.05 4.59 -11.83
CA GLU A 89 3.24 3.99 -12.41
C GLU A 89 3.59 2.68 -11.69
N PRO A 90 3.67 1.55 -12.44
CA PRO A 90 4.15 0.28 -11.90
C PRO A 90 5.57 0.41 -11.35
N CYS A 91 5.81 -0.20 -10.19
CA CYS A 91 7.12 -0.16 -9.53
C CYS A 91 7.33 -1.44 -8.72
N ARG A 92 8.55 -1.93 -8.66
CA ARG A 92 8.94 -3.02 -7.77
C ARG A 92 9.08 -2.51 -6.34
N TYR A 93 8.97 -3.43 -5.38
CA TYR A 93 9.16 -3.13 -3.95
C TYR A 93 10.65 -2.92 -3.62
N SER A 94 11.30 -1.95 -4.24
CA SER A 94 12.71 -1.62 -4.02
C SER A 94 12.98 -0.13 -4.06
N LEU A 95 13.96 0.32 -3.26
CA LEU A 95 14.38 1.73 -3.22
C LEU A 95 14.84 2.25 -4.58
N PRO A 96 15.76 1.55 -5.31
CA PRO A 96 16.25 2.06 -6.60
C PRO A 96 15.15 2.17 -7.65
N ASP A 97 14.29 1.16 -7.76
CA ASP A 97 13.22 1.18 -8.76
C ASP A 97 12.20 2.29 -8.46
N ALA A 98 11.85 2.48 -7.18
CA ALA A 98 10.96 3.56 -6.75
C ALA A 98 11.57 4.94 -7.03
N TYR A 99 12.87 5.11 -6.81
CA TYR A 99 13.59 6.33 -7.13
C TYR A 99 13.50 6.68 -8.61
N ASP A 100 13.87 5.76 -9.50
CA ASP A 100 13.86 6.00 -10.94
C ASP A 100 12.44 6.18 -11.47
N THR A 101 11.50 5.38 -10.97
CA THR A 101 10.09 5.45 -11.37
C THR A 101 9.45 6.76 -10.95
N THR A 102 9.75 7.26 -9.75
CA THR A 102 9.26 8.58 -9.30
C THR A 102 9.76 9.72 -10.17
N LYS A 103 11.01 9.68 -10.60
CA LYS A 103 11.56 10.70 -11.52
C LYS A 103 10.81 10.73 -12.86
N ARG A 104 10.54 9.55 -13.44
CA ARG A 104 9.74 9.44 -14.67
C ARG A 104 8.31 9.92 -14.48
N LEU A 105 7.69 9.53 -13.36
CA LEU A 105 6.31 9.92 -13.03
C LEU A 105 6.17 11.44 -12.90
N LEU A 106 7.04 12.08 -12.13
CA LEU A 106 7.00 13.53 -11.92
C LEU A 106 7.39 14.35 -13.17
N ALA A 107 8.17 13.79 -14.07
CA ALA A 107 8.44 14.41 -15.37
C ALA A 107 7.20 14.36 -16.28
N ARG A 108 6.41 13.29 -16.22
CA ARG A 108 5.18 13.10 -17.00
C ARG A 108 3.97 13.82 -16.41
N CYS A 109 3.88 13.88 -15.09
CA CYS A 109 2.78 14.48 -14.33
C CYS A 109 3.34 15.54 -13.36
N PRO A 110 3.82 16.70 -13.85
CA PRO A 110 4.43 17.74 -13.02
C PRO A 110 3.44 18.41 -12.05
N GLU A 111 2.14 18.31 -12.34
CA GLU A 111 1.04 18.83 -11.53
C GLU A 111 0.77 18.04 -10.24
N LEU A 112 1.39 16.89 -10.06
CA LEU A 112 1.20 16.06 -8.86
C LEU A 112 1.63 16.82 -7.61
N THR A 113 0.72 16.89 -6.64
CA THR A 113 0.93 17.49 -5.32
C THR A 113 1.04 16.43 -4.22
N ALA A 114 0.62 15.21 -4.48
CA ALA A 114 0.74 14.10 -3.55
C ALA A 114 1.04 12.80 -4.29
N LEU A 115 1.76 11.91 -3.61
CA LEU A 115 2.11 10.59 -4.09
C LEU A 115 1.79 9.54 -3.02
N PHE A 116 0.92 8.60 -3.36
CA PHE A 116 0.71 7.40 -2.57
C PHE A 116 1.61 6.28 -3.11
N CYS A 117 2.54 5.83 -2.27
CA CYS A 117 3.39 4.68 -2.55
C CYS A 117 2.82 3.46 -1.83
N ILE A 118 2.61 2.35 -2.56
CA ILE A 118 1.99 1.16 -1.97
C ILE A 118 2.90 0.36 -1.03
N SER A 119 4.06 0.91 -0.67
CA SER A 119 4.99 0.39 0.35
C SER A 119 5.84 1.53 0.91
N ASP A 120 6.24 1.42 2.19
CA ASP A 120 7.14 2.38 2.84
C ASP A 120 8.52 2.41 2.18
N VAL A 121 9.03 1.27 1.74
CA VAL A 121 10.29 1.18 1.01
C VAL A 121 10.22 2.00 -0.28
N MET A 122 9.12 1.90 -1.00
CA MET A 122 8.91 2.70 -2.21
C MET A 122 8.77 4.19 -1.89
N ALA A 123 8.06 4.54 -0.81
CA ALA A 123 7.92 5.92 -0.36
C ALA A 123 9.27 6.57 -0.04
N MET A 124 10.20 5.83 0.57
CA MET A 124 11.55 6.32 0.85
C MET A 124 12.34 6.58 -0.43
N GLY A 125 12.25 5.69 -1.42
CA GLY A 125 12.84 5.90 -2.75
C GLY A 125 12.26 7.13 -3.44
N ALA A 126 10.94 7.30 -3.35
CA ALA A 126 10.23 8.46 -3.89
C ALA A 126 10.65 9.78 -3.23
N ILE A 127 10.74 9.83 -1.89
CA ILE A 127 11.20 11.01 -1.15
C ILE A 127 12.61 11.41 -1.62
N ARG A 128 13.51 10.45 -1.80
CA ARG A 128 14.86 10.71 -2.30
C ARG A 128 14.82 11.29 -3.72
N ALA A 129 14.03 10.70 -4.63
CA ALA A 129 13.89 11.18 -5.99
C ALA A 129 13.35 12.61 -6.07
N ILE A 130 12.30 12.92 -5.29
CA ILE A 130 11.69 14.25 -5.20
C ILE A 130 12.73 15.28 -4.79
N ARG A 131 13.55 14.98 -3.77
CA ARG A 131 14.62 15.88 -3.30
C ARG A 131 15.73 16.09 -4.32
N ASP A 132 16.16 15.04 -4.99
CA ASP A 132 17.19 15.12 -6.03
C ASP A 132 16.71 15.88 -7.29
N LEU A 133 15.38 16.00 -7.49
CA LEU A 133 14.75 16.89 -8.47
C LEU A 133 14.62 18.36 -7.98
N GLY A 134 15.17 18.69 -6.81
CA GLY A 134 15.10 20.03 -6.22
C GLY A 134 13.73 20.38 -5.59
N ARG A 135 12.81 19.41 -5.52
CA ARG A 135 11.48 19.59 -4.88
C ARG A 135 11.53 19.20 -3.40
N LYS A 136 10.63 19.73 -2.61
CA LYS A 136 10.55 19.49 -1.17
C LYS A 136 9.40 18.56 -0.81
N VAL A 137 9.65 17.70 0.19
CA VAL A 137 8.64 16.87 0.84
C VAL A 137 8.49 17.39 2.28
N PRO A 138 7.28 17.80 2.69
CA PRO A 138 5.98 17.67 2.02
C PRO A 138 5.56 18.85 1.13
N GLU A 139 6.31 19.97 1.11
CA GLU A 139 5.85 21.29 0.66
C GLU A 139 5.48 21.33 -0.83
N ASP A 140 6.19 20.61 -1.69
CA ASP A 140 5.93 20.55 -3.13
C ASP A 140 5.22 19.25 -3.53
N VAL A 141 5.54 18.16 -2.83
CA VAL A 141 4.90 16.85 -3.02
C VAL A 141 4.76 16.15 -1.69
N SER A 142 3.54 15.93 -1.25
CA SER A 142 3.24 15.07 -0.10
C SER A 142 3.45 13.59 -0.46
N VAL A 143 3.96 12.79 0.49
CA VAL A 143 4.19 11.35 0.27
C VAL A 143 3.56 10.55 1.39
N VAL A 144 2.80 9.52 1.02
CA VAL A 144 2.25 8.52 1.95
C VAL A 144 2.77 7.14 1.56
N GLY A 145 3.18 6.36 2.53
CA GLY A 145 3.61 4.98 2.38
C GLY A 145 2.54 3.97 2.79
N TYR A 146 2.96 2.72 2.85
CA TYR A 146 2.16 1.59 3.31
C TYR A 146 3.10 0.56 3.96
N ASP A 147 2.64 -0.18 4.93
CA ASP A 147 3.20 -1.23 5.77
C ASP A 147 3.45 -0.78 7.21
N GLY A 148 3.87 0.46 7.45
CA GLY A 148 4.19 0.97 8.78
C GLY A 148 5.45 0.36 9.37
N ILE A 149 6.47 0.11 8.52
CA ILE A 149 7.74 -0.48 8.98
C ILE A 149 8.45 0.46 9.97
N PRO A 150 9.26 -0.07 10.92
CA PRO A 150 9.93 0.77 11.92
C PRO A 150 10.73 1.92 11.31
N LEU A 151 11.35 1.70 10.15
CA LEU A 151 12.16 2.71 9.46
C LEU A 151 11.36 3.95 9.03
N SER A 152 10.04 3.83 8.82
CA SER A 152 9.15 4.96 8.49
C SER A 152 9.14 6.06 9.55
N GLN A 153 9.38 5.68 10.82
CA GLN A 153 9.42 6.62 11.94
C GLN A 153 10.72 7.42 12.00
N PHE A 154 11.79 6.92 11.38
CA PHE A 154 13.12 7.53 11.35
C PHE A 154 13.44 8.22 10.02
N SER A 155 12.53 8.15 9.04
CA SER A 155 12.67 8.91 7.80
C SER A 155 12.57 10.42 8.05
N VAL A 156 13.20 11.21 7.19
CA VAL A 156 13.14 12.67 7.26
C VAL A 156 12.57 13.20 5.95
N PRO A 157 11.35 13.77 5.99
CA PRO A 157 10.41 13.87 7.12
C PRO A 157 9.91 12.48 7.57
N ARG A 158 9.39 12.40 8.82
CA ARG A 158 8.72 11.17 9.30
C ARG A 158 7.57 10.80 8.36
N LEU A 159 7.56 9.57 7.87
CA LEU A 159 6.62 9.13 6.84
C LEU A 159 5.21 8.95 7.40
N ALA A 160 4.22 9.54 6.73
CA ALA A 160 2.83 9.16 6.89
C ALA A 160 2.63 7.80 6.21
N THR A 161 1.97 6.85 6.88
CA THR A 161 1.87 5.48 6.36
C THR A 161 0.65 4.74 6.90
N VAL A 162 0.19 3.74 6.15
CA VAL A 162 -0.73 2.73 6.68
C VAL A 162 0.08 1.68 7.43
N ARG A 163 -0.15 1.57 8.73
CA ARG A 163 0.46 0.53 9.57
C ARG A 163 -0.42 -0.71 9.59
N GLN A 164 0.11 -1.80 9.11
CA GLN A 164 -0.46 -3.13 9.28
C GLN A 164 -0.17 -3.65 10.70
N ASP A 165 -1.11 -4.34 11.30
CA ASP A 165 -0.90 -5.02 12.59
C ASP A 165 -0.20 -6.37 12.36
N THR A 166 1.09 -6.30 12.06
CA THR A 166 1.92 -7.49 11.75
C THR A 166 2.06 -8.43 12.93
N GLN A 167 2.01 -7.91 14.16
CA GLN A 167 2.02 -8.73 15.35
C GLN A 167 0.76 -9.59 15.42
N ARG A 168 -0.40 -8.99 15.26
CA ARG A 168 -1.68 -9.70 15.29
C ARG A 168 -1.81 -10.68 14.12
N LEU A 169 -1.32 -10.31 12.93
CA LEU A 169 -1.23 -11.23 11.78
C LEU A 169 -0.42 -12.47 12.14
N ALA A 170 0.75 -12.29 12.78
CA ALA A 170 1.61 -13.39 13.17
C ALA A 170 0.97 -14.26 14.27
N GLU A 171 0.46 -13.66 15.35
CA GLU A 171 -0.16 -14.37 16.46
C GLU A 171 -1.36 -15.22 16.01
N GLN A 172 -2.29 -14.61 15.26
CA GLN A 172 -3.46 -15.33 14.73
C GLN A 172 -3.06 -16.35 13.67
N GLY A 173 -2.04 -16.07 12.86
CA GLY A 173 -1.53 -17.03 11.88
C GLY A 173 -0.98 -18.30 12.52
N VAL A 174 -0.18 -18.16 13.59
CA VAL A 174 0.33 -19.29 14.35
C VAL A 174 -0.81 -20.07 15.03
N GLU A 175 -1.79 -19.36 15.60
CA GLU A 175 -2.95 -20.01 16.22
C GLU A 175 -3.73 -20.86 15.20
N LEU A 176 -3.99 -20.35 14.01
CA LEU A 176 -4.66 -21.09 12.94
C LEU A 176 -3.86 -22.34 12.51
N LEU A 177 -2.54 -22.21 12.41
CA LEU A 177 -1.68 -23.35 12.11
C LEU A 177 -1.76 -24.44 13.17
N LEU A 178 -1.65 -24.07 14.44
CA LEU A 178 -1.71 -25.01 15.56
C LEU A 178 -3.08 -25.71 15.64
N GLN A 179 -4.17 -24.97 15.42
CA GLN A 179 -5.51 -25.55 15.36
C GLN A 179 -5.65 -26.55 14.22
N GLY A 180 -5.13 -26.24 13.03
CA GLY A 180 -5.16 -27.13 11.88
C GLY A 180 -4.34 -28.41 12.06
N LEU A 181 -3.23 -28.33 12.81
CA LEU A 181 -2.40 -29.50 13.14
C LEU A 181 -3.04 -30.42 14.17
N GLN A 182 -3.85 -29.88 15.09
CA GLN A 182 -4.50 -30.67 16.11
C GLN A 182 -5.74 -31.44 15.60
N ARG A 183 -6.45 -30.87 14.66
CA ARG A 183 -7.66 -31.45 14.06
C ARG A 183 -7.93 -30.84 12.68
N PRO A 184 -8.49 -31.62 11.73
CA PRO A 184 -8.97 -31.06 10.48
C PRO A 184 -9.98 -29.94 10.74
N CYS A 185 -9.73 -28.75 10.23
CA CYS A 185 -10.63 -27.63 10.33
C CYS A 185 -10.87 -27.00 8.95
N ARG A 186 -11.98 -26.31 8.80
CA ARG A 186 -12.23 -25.54 7.56
C ARG A 186 -11.27 -24.35 7.49
N PRO A 187 -10.82 -23.98 6.29
CA PRO A 187 -10.01 -22.79 6.09
C PRO A 187 -10.68 -21.53 6.65
N VAL A 188 -9.91 -20.70 7.31
CA VAL A 188 -10.34 -19.41 7.85
C VAL A 188 -9.70 -18.29 7.04
N HIS A 189 -10.51 -17.34 6.57
CA HIS A 189 -10.05 -16.16 5.83
C HIS A 189 -10.45 -14.89 6.59
N GLY A 190 -9.50 -14.40 7.40
CA GLY A 190 -9.71 -13.27 8.30
C GLY A 190 -9.11 -11.96 7.75
N VAL A 191 -9.61 -10.85 8.30
CA VAL A 191 -9.08 -9.50 8.06
C VAL A 191 -8.63 -8.92 9.40
N VAL A 192 -7.40 -8.40 9.44
CA VAL A 192 -6.81 -7.77 10.61
C VAL A 192 -6.90 -6.25 10.47
N PRO A 193 -7.16 -5.51 11.55
CA PRO A 193 -7.22 -4.06 11.53
C PRO A 193 -5.91 -3.41 11.06
N PHE A 194 -6.02 -2.21 10.53
CA PHE A 194 -4.89 -1.35 10.19
C PHE A 194 -5.08 0.04 10.81
N GLN A 195 -4.04 0.86 10.76
CA GLN A 195 -4.09 2.24 11.21
C GLN A 195 -3.40 3.16 10.20
N LEU A 196 -4.03 4.26 9.83
CA LEU A 196 -3.35 5.34 9.12
C LEU A 196 -2.61 6.21 10.13
N ILE A 197 -1.28 6.21 10.04
CA ILE A 197 -0.38 6.94 10.92
C ILE A 197 0.02 8.25 10.23
N PRO A 198 -0.38 9.41 10.75
CA PRO A 198 0.08 10.70 10.23
C PRO A 198 1.60 10.87 10.41
N GLY A 199 2.21 11.62 9.50
CA GLY A 199 3.63 11.93 9.54
C GLY A 199 3.92 13.34 9.02
N GLY A 200 5.16 13.75 9.10
CA GLY A 200 5.63 15.02 8.56
C GLY A 200 5.81 15.03 7.03
N SER A 201 5.54 13.92 6.36
CA SER A 201 5.66 13.80 4.89
C SER A 201 4.41 14.27 4.14
N VAL A 202 3.38 14.76 4.84
CA VAL A 202 2.14 15.27 4.24
C VAL A 202 1.82 16.65 4.82
N ALA A 203 1.54 17.60 3.93
CA ALA A 203 1.06 18.96 4.24
C ALA A 203 0.03 19.38 3.19
N PRO A 204 -0.79 20.41 3.42
CA PRO A 204 -1.63 20.98 2.38
C PRO A 204 -0.81 21.38 1.13
N PRO A 205 -1.34 21.20 -0.09
CA PRO A 205 -0.65 21.61 -1.29
C PRO A 205 -0.46 23.12 -1.32
N ARG A 206 0.66 23.55 -1.89
CA ARG A 206 0.83 24.98 -2.18
C ARG A 206 -0.22 25.44 -3.18
N PRO A 207 -0.73 26.70 -3.07
CA PRO A 207 -1.51 27.29 -4.14
C PRO A 207 -0.73 27.19 -5.46
N GLN A 208 -1.32 26.61 -6.47
CA GLN A 208 -0.75 26.65 -7.82
C GLN A 208 -0.91 28.07 -8.36
N PRO A 209 0.10 28.64 -9.02
CA PRO A 209 0.03 29.98 -9.59
C PRO A 209 -1.04 30.11 -10.68
#